data_5821cd810e7977c92dc80cc83ae8a852
#
_entry.id   5821cd810e7977c92dc80cc83ae8a852
#
_cell.length_a   1.000
_cell.length_b   1.000
_cell.length_c   1.000
_cell.angle_alpha   90.00
_cell.angle_beta   90.00
_cell.angle_gamma   90.00
#
_symmetry.space_group_name_H-M   'P 1'
#
loop_
_entity.id
_entity.type
_entity.pdbx_description
1 polymer ?
#
loop_
_entity_poly.entity_id
_entity_poly.type
_entity_poly.pdbx_seq_one_letter_code
_entity_poly.pdbx_strand_id
1 'polypeptide(L)'
;MKKKFTRIFGLALIPLLLLALPRPGGAVTVGLKFFGGYNTMSGGDINEGLKGMTDIYKTEMTFMGALCSGNYKAFHGGLEAGGDLILYFTPIVGIGFGASYLQAQSSSEINFFHALGSINWKIKPQITAIPIRAGLYFAIPMGSFINLSLNAGAEYYLARIKTSSRFESAGNWDQLDASVDSKGKIGFCGGIGLEIKIHPNLSILLEGRGRYARVDDFEGKETETSSSGPPYTSEGKLWYVKIDFGAPYGQFPIIRVADTPPPVDPMYQDARTARMEFNGFSALAGIMIRF
;
A
#
# COMPACT_ATOMS: atom_id res chain seq x y z
N MET A 1 9.24 -17.57 23.55
CA MET A 1 8.14 -16.64 23.87
C MET A 1 6.95 -16.67 22.90
N LYS A 2 7.09 -17.07 21.62
CA LYS A 2 5.98 -17.08 20.61
C LYS A 2 4.81 -18.04 20.94
N LYS A 3 5.04 -19.19 21.59
CA LYS A 3 3.97 -20.18 21.88
C LYS A 3 3.00 -19.78 23.01
N LYS A 4 3.36 -18.85 23.91
CA LYS A 4 2.48 -18.38 25.00
C LYS A 4 1.47 -17.34 24.53
N PHE A 5 1.82 -16.50 23.54
CA PHE A 5 0.94 -15.44 23.02
C PHE A 5 -0.26 -16.02 22.26
N THR A 6 -0.07 -17.10 21.49
CA THR A 6 -1.15 -17.77 20.73
C THR A 6 -2.19 -18.44 21.64
N ARG A 7 -1.79 -18.93 22.83
CA ARG A 7 -2.73 -19.57 23.77
C ARG A 7 -3.61 -18.56 24.54
N ILE A 8 -3.08 -17.38 24.84
CA ILE A 8 -3.84 -16.34 25.56
C ILE A 8 -4.87 -15.69 24.61
N PHE A 9 -4.53 -15.49 23.33
CA PHE A 9 -5.47 -14.97 22.33
C PHE A 9 -6.61 -15.96 22.04
N GLY A 10 -6.32 -17.26 21.96
CA GLY A 10 -7.34 -18.30 21.75
C GLY A 10 -8.33 -18.42 22.91
N LEU A 11 -7.86 -18.27 24.16
CA LEU A 11 -8.70 -18.36 25.36
C LEU A 11 -9.63 -17.14 25.57
N ALA A 12 -9.23 -15.95 25.09
CA ALA A 12 -10.06 -14.76 25.14
C ALA A 12 -11.13 -14.71 24.03
N LEU A 13 -10.90 -15.40 22.91
CA LEU A 13 -11.85 -15.44 21.79
C LEU A 13 -13.07 -16.33 22.08
N ILE A 14 -12.92 -17.39 22.88
CA ILE A 14 -13.98 -18.35 23.18
C ILE A 14 -15.16 -17.70 23.94
N PRO A 15 -14.97 -16.95 25.05
CA PRO A 15 -16.08 -16.28 25.70
C PRO A 15 -16.72 -15.17 24.84
N LEU A 16 -15.95 -14.53 23.98
CA LEU A 16 -16.46 -13.54 23.04
C LEU A 16 -17.36 -14.18 21.96
N LEU A 17 -16.99 -15.38 21.48
CA LEU A 17 -17.79 -16.15 20.53
C LEU A 17 -19.09 -16.69 21.19
N LEU A 18 -19.05 -17.07 22.48
CA LEU A 18 -20.23 -17.53 23.22
C LEU A 18 -21.24 -16.39 23.48
N LEU A 19 -20.79 -15.14 23.59
CA LEU A 19 -21.65 -13.96 23.65
C LEU A 19 -22.28 -13.63 22.29
N ALA A 20 -21.75 -14.20 21.21
CA ALA A 20 -22.21 -14.00 19.84
C ALA A 20 -23.34 -14.96 19.40
N LEU A 21 -23.72 -15.92 20.24
CA LEU A 21 -24.83 -16.83 19.90
C LEU A 21 -26.13 -16.03 19.83
N PRO A 22 -26.84 -16.06 18.69
CA PRO A 22 -28.12 -15.35 18.55
C PRO A 22 -29.10 -15.87 19.60
N ARG A 23 -29.66 -14.96 20.39
CA ARG A 23 -30.81 -15.32 21.24
C ARG A 23 -31.97 -15.64 20.32
N PRO A 24 -32.71 -16.73 20.52
CA PRO A 24 -33.89 -17.02 19.74
C PRO A 24 -34.87 -15.84 19.87
N GLY A 25 -35.17 -15.16 18.76
CA GLY A 25 -36.06 -14.01 18.68
C GLY A 25 -35.44 -12.62 18.48
N GLY A 26 -34.10 -12.51 18.41
CA GLY A 26 -33.43 -11.25 18.09
C GLY A 26 -33.46 -10.94 16.59
N ALA A 27 -33.98 -9.78 16.20
CA ALA A 27 -33.89 -9.31 14.81
C ALA A 27 -32.46 -8.99 14.47
N VAL A 28 -31.99 -9.43 13.27
CA VAL A 28 -30.69 -9.04 12.72
C VAL A 28 -30.74 -7.56 12.36
N THR A 29 -29.79 -6.78 12.88
CA THR A 29 -29.64 -5.35 12.53
C THR A 29 -28.61 -5.22 11.41
N VAL A 30 -28.95 -4.52 10.36
CA VAL A 30 -28.06 -4.22 9.24
C VAL A 30 -27.38 -2.87 9.47
N GLY A 31 -26.08 -2.82 9.38
CA GLY A 31 -25.28 -1.60 9.43
C GLY A 31 -24.61 -1.30 8.09
N LEU A 32 -24.72 -0.08 7.63
CA LEU A 32 -23.96 0.46 6.50
C LEU A 32 -22.96 1.48 7.02
N LYS A 33 -21.67 1.23 6.80
CA LYS A 33 -20.58 2.11 7.20
C LYS A 33 -19.92 2.71 5.97
N PHE A 34 -19.75 4.02 5.93
CA PHE A 34 -18.98 4.74 4.93
C PHE A 34 -17.89 5.54 5.63
N PHE A 35 -16.70 5.53 5.08
CA PHE A 35 -15.55 6.18 5.71
C PHE A 35 -14.56 6.72 4.69
N GLY A 36 -13.78 7.69 5.11
CA GLY A 36 -12.63 8.22 4.39
C GLY A 36 -11.59 8.74 5.36
N GLY A 37 -10.36 8.85 4.90
CA GLY A 37 -9.27 9.36 5.72
C GLY A 37 -7.90 9.20 5.09
N TYR A 38 -6.89 9.24 5.94
CA TYR A 38 -5.49 9.10 5.55
C TYR A 38 -4.93 7.77 6.01
N ASN A 39 -4.17 7.10 5.13
CA ASN A 39 -3.46 5.86 5.45
C ASN A 39 -1.95 6.06 5.35
N THR A 40 -1.20 5.27 6.12
CA THR A 40 0.25 5.12 5.99
C THR A 40 0.57 3.74 5.41
N MET A 41 1.71 3.62 4.71
CA MET A 41 2.24 2.36 4.18
C MET A 41 3.76 2.44 4.03
N SER A 42 4.46 1.29 4.11
CA SER A 42 5.93 1.28 4.01
C SER A 42 6.43 1.34 2.57
N GLY A 43 5.66 0.87 1.61
CA GLY A 43 6.02 0.85 0.20
C GLY A 43 6.98 -0.27 -0.21
N GLY A 44 7.69 -0.90 0.73
CA GLY A 44 8.58 -2.05 0.48
C GLY A 44 9.59 -1.84 -0.64
N ASP A 45 9.77 -2.88 -1.46
CA ASP A 45 10.75 -2.90 -2.56
C ASP A 45 10.54 -1.79 -3.60
N ILE A 46 9.33 -1.25 -3.71
CA ILE A 46 9.04 -0.19 -4.68
C ILE A 46 9.78 1.10 -4.29
N ASN A 47 9.68 1.49 -3.02
CA ASN A 47 10.41 2.64 -2.52
C ASN A 47 11.93 2.42 -2.55
N GLU A 48 12.38 1.21 -2.15
CA GLU A 48 13.80 0.87 -2.16
C GLU A 48 14.37 0.86 -3.57
N GLY A 49 13.68 0.22 -4.52
CA GLY A 49 14.13 0.10 -5.89
C GLY A 49 14.18 1.44 -6.63
N LEU A 50 13.15 2.29 -6.48
CA LEU A 50 13.15 3.63 -7.08
C LEU A 50 14.22 4.53 -6.46
N LYS A 51 14.45 4.42 -5.13
CA LYS A 51 15.55 5.12 -4.47
C LYS A 51 16.90 4.65 -4.99
N GLY A 52 17.11 3.34 -5.08
CA GLY A 52 18.36 2.76 -5.56
C GLY A 52 18.69 3.15 -7.00
N MET A 53 17.69 3.13 -7.91
CA MET A 53 17.84 3.68 -9.26
C MET A 53 18.33 5.13 -9.23
N THR A 54 17.73 5.95 -8.35
CA THR A 54 18.13 7.34 -8.19
C THR A 54 19.58 7.46 -7.69
N ASP A 55 19.95 6.64 -6.72
CA ASP A 55 21.28 6.68 -6.11
C ASP A 55 22.37 6.23 -7.11
N ILE A 56 22.08 5.24 -7.97
CA ILE A 56 22.97 4.86 -9.09
C ILE A 56 23.26 6.07 -9.99
N TYR A 57 22.21 6.68 -10.53
CA TYR A 57 22.36 7.82 -11.44
C TYR A 57 23.08 9.01 -10.78
N LYS A 58 22.80 9.28 -9.51
CA LYS A 58 23.50 10.32 -8.77
C LYS A 58 24.99 10.02 -8.63
N THR A 59 25.32 8.79 -8.31
CA THR A 59 26.71 8.34 -8.16
C THR A 59 27.45 8.47 -9.49
N GLU A 60 26.86 7.99 -10.58
CA GLU A 60 27.41 8.06 -11.92
C GLU A 60 27.62 9.52 -12.38
N MET A 61 26.60 10.36 -12.25
CA MET A 61 26.67 11.77 -12.64
C MET A 61 27.67 12.56 -11.79
N THR A 62 27.77 12.25 -10.49
CA THR A 62 28.76 12.88 -9.62
C THR A 62 30.19 12.47 -10.02
N PHE A 63 30.39 11.20 -10.39
CA PHE A 63 31.68 10.72 -10.90
C PHE A 63 32.07 11.43 -12.22
N MET A 64 31.09 11.75 -13.07
CA MET A 64 31.32 12.57 -14.29
C MET A 64 31.48 14.07 -13.99
N GLY A 65 31.52 14.48 -12.73
CA GLY A 65 31.73 15.88 -12.33
C GLY A 65 30.45 16.73 -12.31
N ALA A 66 29.28 16.14 -12.37
CA ALA A 66 28.03 16.89 -12.26
C ALA A 66 27.70 17.24 -10.79
N LEU A 67 27.15 18.41 -10.57
CA LEU A 67 26.52 18.80 -9.31
C LEU A 67 25.09 18.29 -9.28
N CYS A 68 24.73 17.53 -8.24
CA CYS A 68 23.40 16.97 -8.09
C CYS A 68 22.57 17.72 -7.03
N SER A 69 21.31 18.03 -7.34
CA SER A 69 20.37 18.57 -6.37
C SER A 69 19.03 17.80 -6.39
N GLY A 70 18.35 17.76 -5.25
CA GLY A 70 17.13 16.98 -5.08
C GLY A 70 17.40 15.53 -4.69
N ASN A 71 16.34 14.85 -4.20
CA ASN A 71 16.38 13.46 -3.77
C ASN A 71 15.08 12.76 -4.13
N TYR A 72 15.14 11.42 -4.23
CA TYR A 72 13.92 10.61 -4.29
C TYR A 72 13.11 10.80 -3.00
N LYS A 73 11.82 11.07 -3.18
CA LYS A 73 10.83 11.17 -2.10
C LYS A 73 9.99 9.90 -2.10
N ALA A 74 10.23 9.03 -1.12
CA ALA A 74 9.43 7.84 -0.92
C ALA A 74 7.97 8.22 -0.62
N PHE A 75 7.03 7.42 -1.11
CA PHE A 75 5.65 7.54 -0.65
C PHE A 75 5.48 6.75 0.65
N HIS A 76 4.84 7.36 1.64
CA HIS A 76 4.60 6.75 2.95
C HIS A 76 3.12 6.71 3.33
N GLY A 77 2.25 7.18 2.47
CA GLY A 77 0.82 7.16 2.72
C GLY A 77 0.03 7.94 1.68
N GLY A 78 -1.28 7.97 1.88
CA GLY A 78 -2.21 8.61 0.98
C GLY A 78 -3.64 8.58 1.48
N LEU A 79 -4.58 8.63 0.54
CA LEU A 79 -6.00 8.65 0.85
C LEU A 79 -6.58 7.24 0.89
N GLU A 80 -7.57 7.06 1.76
CA GLU A 80 -8.41 5.87 1.84
C GLU A 80 -9.87 6.30 1.88
N ALA A 81 -10.73 5.64 1.09
CA ALA A 81 -12.18 5.79 1.17
C ALA A 81 -12.84 4.45 0.91
N GLY A 82 -13.96 4.16 1.59
CA GLY A 82 -14.63 2.87 1.43
C GLY A 82 -15.90 2.74 2.22
N GLY A 83 -16.41 1.50 2.26
CA GLY A 83 -17.60 1.18 3.02
C GLY A 83 -17.66 -0.30 3.42
N ASP A 84 -18.44 -0.59 4.47
CA ASP A 84 -18.71 -1.92 4.99
C ASP A 84 -20.21 -2.14 5.15
N LEU A 85 -20.70 -3.30 4.78
CA LEU A 85 -21.99 -3.86 5.15
C LEU A 85 -21.78 -4.76 6.36
N ILE A 86 -22.47 -4.50 7.46
CA ILE A 86 -22.31 -5.23 8.73
C ILE A 86 -23.66 -5.83 9.13
N LEU A 87 -23.66 -7.12 9.43
CA LEU A 87 -24.82 -7.85 9.94
C LEU A 87 -24.59 -8.13 11.41
N TYR A 88 -25.32 -7.44 12.28
CA TYR A 88 -25.26 -7.62 13.72
C TYR A 88 -26.25 -8.71 14.16
N PHE A 89 -25.75 -9.79 14.73
CA PHE A 89 -26.56 -10.88 15.31
C PHE A 89 -26.98 -10.60 16.75
N THR A 90 -26.25 -9.71 17.40
CA THR A 90 -26.56 -9.16 18.71
C THR A 90 -26.33 -7.66 18.67
N PRO A 91 -26.79 -6.87 19.65
CA PRO A 91 -26.50 -5.43 19.71
C PRO A 91 -24.99 -5.11 19.72
N ILE A 92 -24.13 -6.10 20.05
CA ILE A 92 -22.68 -5.91 20.22
C ILE A 92 -21.88 -6.55 19.10
N VAL A 93 -22.29 -7.67 18.54
CA VAL A 93 -21.46 -8.52 17.67
C VAL A 93 -22.08 -8.67 16.30
N GLY A 94 -21.28 -8.45 15.27
CA GLY A 94 -21.66 -8.64 13.88
C GLY A 94 -20.51 -9.17 13.03
N ILE A 95 -20.85 -9.60 11.83
CA ILE A 95 -19.91 -9.86 10.75
C ILE A 95 -20.07 -8.77 9.69
N GLY A 96 -18.97 -8.42 9.03
CA GLY A 96 -19.03 -7.41 8.00
C GLY A 96 -18.21 -7.77 6.79
N PHE A 97 -18.67 -7.24 5.66
CA PHE A 97 -18.01 -7.31 4.36
C PHE A 97 -17.87 -5.89 3.81
N GLY A 98 -16.76 -5.58 3.22
CA GLY A 98 -16.54 -4.24 2.70
C GLY A 98 -15.41 -4.17 1.71
N ALA A 99 -15.24 -2.99 1.15
CA ALA A 99 -14.13 -2.65 0.30
C ALA A 99 -13.72 -1.20 0.52
N SER A 100 -12.45 -0.92 0.26
CA SER A 100 -11.96 0.46 0.22
C SER A 100 -11.06 0.68 -1.00
N TYR A 101 -10.83 1.93 -1.33
CA TYR A 101 -9.87 2.37 -2.31
C TYR A 101 -8.74 3.07 -1.59
N LEU A 102 -7.52 2.59 -1.79
CA LEU A 102 -6.29 3.17 -1.28
C LEU A 102 -5.54 3.81 -2.43
N GLN A 103 -5.02 5.02 -2.24
CA GLN A 103 -4.16 5.68 -3.19
C GLN A 103 -3.01 6.36 -2.46
N ALA A 104 -1.77 6.12 -2.90
CA ALA A 104 -0.59 6.84 -2.49
C ALA A 104 0.20 7.26 -3.72
N GLN A 105 0.81 8.44 -3.67
CA GLN A 105 1.66 8.96 -4.72
C GLN A 105 2.73 9.86 -4.16
N SER A 106 3.84 9.98 -4.88
CA SER A 106 4.87 10.98 -4.62
C SER A 106 5.37 11.59 -5.92
N SER A 107 6.10 12.68 -5.82
CA SER A 107 6.79 13.28 -6.96
C SER A 107 8.17 13.71 -6.50
N SER A 108 9.18 13.25 -7.21
CA SER A 108 10.58 13.59 -6.98
C SER A 108 11.11 14.33 -8.19
N GLU A 109 11.93 15.32 -7.95
CA GLU A 109 12.64 16.03 -8.99
C GLU A 109 14.11 16.12 -8.59
N ILE A 110 14.99 15.70 -9.52
CA ILE A 110 16.43 15.63 -9.33
C ILE A 110 17.07 16.37 -10.52
N ASN A 111 17.96 17.30 -10.21
CA ASN A 111 18.63 18.08 -11.21
C ASN A 111 20.13 17.78 -11.16
N PHE A 112 20.72 17.59 -12.33
CA PHE A 112 22.15 17.41 -12.52
C PHE A 112 22.66 18.58 -13.35
N PHE A 113 23.71 19.24 -12.88
CA PHE A 113 24.32 20.37 -13.54
C PHE A 113 25.76 20.01 -13.91
N HIS A 114 26.04 20.01 -15.18
CA HIS A 114 27.36 19.76 -15.73
C HIS A 114 27.79 20.90 -16.67
N ALA A 115 29.09 21.03 -16.96
CA ALA A 115 29.60 22.07 -17.87
C ALA A 115 28.97 22.03 -19.27
N LEU A 116 28.49 20.87 -19.72
CA LEU A 116 27.86 20.67 -21.03
C LEU A 116 26.33 20.85 -21.00
N GLY A 117 25.72 21.17 -19.86
CA GLY A 117 24.29 21.37 -19.73
C GLY A 117 23.69 20.86 -18.45
N SER A 118 22.37 20.90 -18.37
CA SER A 118 21.60 20.40 -17.23
C SER A 118 20.69 19.26 -17.63
N ILE A 119 20.50 18.30 -16.73
CA ILE A 119 19.53 17.22 -16.84
C ILE A 119 18.52 17.39 -15.72
N ASN A 120 17.24 17.36 -16.04
CA ASN A 120 16.16 17.31 -15.09
C ASN A 120 15.53 15.92 -15.13
N TRP A 121 15.43 15.28 -13.99
CA TRP A 121 14.81 13.96 -13.84
C TRP A 121 13.62 14.02 -12.90
N LYS A 122 12.44 13.68 -13.41
CA LYS A 122 11.18 13.60 -12.64
C LYS A 122 10.73 12.17 -12.51
N ILE A 123 10.41 11.76 -11.27
CA ILE A 123 9.93 10.40 -10.94
C ILE A 123 8.60 10.54 -10.19
N LYS A 124 7.56 9.86 -10.69
CA LYS A 124 6.20 9.93 -10.16
C LYS A 124 5.63 8.52 -9.96
N PRO A 125 5.92 7.85 -8.84
CA PRO A 125 5.23 6.62 -8.47
C PRO A 125 3.82 6.92 -7.97
N GLN A 126 2.88 6.08 -8.39
CA GLN A 126 1.50 6.03 -7.91
C GLN A 126 1.13 4.59 -7.62
N ILE A 127 0.62 4.35 -6.42
CA ILE A 127 0.12 3.06 -6.00
C ILE A 127 -1.37 3.20 -5.71
N THR A 128 -2.15 2.25 -6.21
CA THR A 128 -3.56 2.10 -5.89
C THR A 128 -3.82 0.68 -5.42
N ALA A 129 -4.74 0.50 -4.47
CA ALA A 129 -5.18 -0.83 -4.06
C ALA A 129 -6.66 -0.82 -3.69
N ILE A 130 -7.30 -1.96 -3.92
CA ILE A 130 -8.68 -2.22 -3.49
C ILE A 130 -8.63 -3.41 -2.54
N PRO A 131 -8.49 -3.21 -1.22
CA PRO A 131 -8.69 -4.26 -0.23
C PRO A 131 -10.18 -4.58 -0.11
N ILE A 132 -10.53 -5.84 -0.37
CA ILE A 132 -11.86 -6.42 -0.13
C ILE A 132 -11.79 -7.12 1.21
N ARG A 133 -12.65 -6.76 2.14
CA ARG A 133 -12.57 -7.12 3.55
C ARG A 133 -13.72 -8.00 4.00
N ALA A 134 -13.41 -8.99 4.86
CA ALA A 134 -14.37 -9.74 5.66
C ALA A 134 -13.86 -9.85 7.10
N GLY A 135 -14.74 -9.64 8.09
CA GLY A 135 -14.30 -9.64 9.48
C GLY A 135 -15.40 -9.57 10.51
N LEU A 136 -14.97 -9.59 11.77
CA LEU A 136 -15.82 -9.42 12.95
C LEU A 136 -15.86 -7.95 13.35
N TYR A 137 -17.03 -7.52 13.80
CA TYR A 137 -17.31 -6.17 14.26
C TYR A 137 -17.95 -6.21 15.63
N PHE A 138 -17.50 -5.34 16.51
CA PHE A 138 -18.03 -5.20 17.86
C PHE A 138 -18.41 -3.75 18.09
N ALA A 139 -19.61 -3.51 18.62
CA ALA A 139 -20.11 -2.21 19.03
C ALA A 139 -20.46 -2.25 20.51
N ILE A 140 -19.51 -1.90 21.37
CA ILE A 140 -19.64 -1.97 22.83
C ILE A 140 -20.21 -0.66 23.35
N PRO A 141 -21.41 -0.65 23.94
CA PRO A 141 -22.01 0.58 24.47
C PRO A 141 -21.18 1.11 25.65
N MET A 142 -20.78 2.40 25.58
CA MET A 142 -20.10 3.12 26.67
C MET A 142 -21.00 4.18 27.31
N GLY A 143 -22.30 4.14 27.01
CA GLY A 143 -23.31 5.06 27.47
C GLY A 143 -24.48 5.13 26.49
N SER A 144 -25.32 6.17 26.61
CA SER A 144 -26.49 6.32 25.75
C SER A 144 -26.17 6.71 24.31
N PHE A 145 -25.07 7.46 24.08
CA PHE A 145 -24.72 8.01 22.75
C PHE A 145 -23.32 7.65 22.24
N ILE A 146 -22.53 6.88 22.98
CA ILE A 146 -21.19 6.48 22.55
C ILE A 146 -21.07 4.98 22.56
N ASN A 147 -20.57 4.41 21.46
CA ASN A 147 -20.10 3.03 21.41
C ASN A 147 -18.60 3.00 21.12
N LEU A 148 -17.89 2.08 21.77
CA LEU A 148 -16.56 1.67 21.35
C LEU A 148 -16.72 0.67 20.18
N SER A 149 -16.17 1.02 19.03
CA SER A 149 -16.17 0.15 17.84
C SER A 149 -14.84 -0.59 17.76
N LEU A 150 -14.90 -1.91 17.63
CA LEU A 150 -13.71 -2.74 17.36
C LEU A 150 -13.98 -3.58 16.12
N ASN A 151 -12.97 -3.79 15.29
CA ASN A 151 -13.05 -4.73 14.19
C ASN A 151 -11.75 -5.47 13.97
N ALA A 152 -11.84 -6.68 13.41
CA ALA A 152 -10.69 -7.47 12.99
C ALA A 152 -11.11 -8.37 11.83
N GLY A 153 -10.24 -8.52 10.83
CA GLY A 153 -10.59 -9.30 9.65
C GLY A 153 -9.42 -9.58 8.72
N ALA A 154 -9.74 -10.29 7.66
CA ALA A 154 -8.88 -10.51 6.52
C ALA A 154 -9.26 -9.57 5.38
N GLU A 155 -8.27 -9.18 4.59
CA GLU A 155 -8.42 -8.33 3.41
C GLU A 155 -7.76 -9.00 2.22
N TYR A 156 -8.44 -9.02 1.07
CA TYR A 156 -7.87 -9.45 -0.20
C TYR A 156 -7.52 -8.23 -1.03
N TYR A 157 -6.22 -8.03 -1.30
CA TYR A 157 -5.69 -6.85 -1.96
C TYR A 157 -5.59 -7.05 -3.46
N LEU A 158 -6.27 -6.21 -4.23
CA LEU A 158 -6.03 -6.00 -5.65
C LEU A 158 -5.23 -4.70 -5.77
N ALA A 159 -3.97 -4.78 -6.17
CA ALA A 159 -3.07 -3.63 -6.18
C ALA A 159 -2.53 -3.36 -7.58
N ARG A 160 -2.33 -2.09 -7.90
CA ARG A 160 -1.71 -1.58 -9.13
C ARG A 160 -0.62 -0.58 -8.78
N ILE A 161 0.51 -0.70 -9.45
CA ILE A 161 1.63 0.23 -9.38
C ILE A 161 1.78 0.88 -10.74
N LYS A 162 1.85 2.20 -10.77
CA LYS A 162 2.25 2.98 -11.94
C LYS A 162 3.45 3.81 -11.59
N THR A 163 4.45 3.84 -12.45
CA THR A 163 5.61 4.73 -12.31
C THR A 163 5.82 5.46 -13.61
N SER A 164 6.10 6.75 -13.53
CA SER A 164 6.53 7.55 -14.66
C SER A 164 7.86 8.19 -14.28
N SER A 165 8.87 7.99 -15.11
CA SER A 165 10.22 8.50 -14.93
C SER A 165 10.61 9.22 -16.20
N ARG A 166 10.92 10.52 -16.12
CA ARG A 166 11.22 11.35 -17.28
C ARG A 166 12.51 12.13 -17.08
N PHE A 167 13.45 11.93 -18.00
CA PHE A 167 14.68 12.68 -18.14
C PHE A 167 14.53 13.75 -19.23
N GLU A 168 15.00 14.95 -18.97
CA GLU A 168 15.04 16.04 -19.94
C GLU A 168 16.43 16.67 -19.96
N SER A 169 17.04 16.79 -21.14
CA SER A 169 18.36 17.37 -21.33
C SER A 169 18.46 18.05 -22.71
N ALA A 170 18.78 19.35 -22.75
CA ALA A 170 19.09 20.11 -23.97
C ALA A 170 18.08 19.91 -25.12
N GLY A 171 16.77 19.84 -24.78
CA GLY A 171 15.69 19.66 -25.78
C GLY A 171 15.37 18.19 -26.10
N ASN A 172 16.19 17.23 -25.65
CA ASN A 172 15.90 15.80 -25.73
C ASN A 172 15.22 15.32 -24.45
N TRP A 173 14.43 14.29 -24.58
CA TRP A 173 13.79 13.65 -23.43
C TRP A 173 13.65 12.13 -23.61
N ASP A 174 13.77 11.42 -22.51
CA ASP A 174 13.49 10.00 -22.40
C ASP A 174 12.50 9.79 -21.25
N GLN A 175 11.47 8.97 -21.47
CA GLN A 175 10.43 8.69 -20.51
C GLN A 175 10.20 7.18 -20.40
N LEU A 176 10.17 6.69 -19.18
CA LEU A 176 9.90 5.32 -18.82
C LEU A 176 8.60 5.27 -18.02
N ASP A 177 7.56 4.67 -18.59
CA ASP A 177 6.27 4.48 -17.95
C ASP A 177 6.03 2.98 -17.68
N ALA A 178 5.86 2.62 -16.42
CA ALA A 178 5.49 1.25 -16.05
C ALA A 178 4.09 1.20 -15.44
N SER A 179 3.34 0.14 -15.76
CA SER A 179 2.04 -0.15 -15.17
C SER A 179 1.92 -1.66 -14.94
N VAL A 180 1.84 -2.05 -13.66
CA VAL A 180 1.78 -3.46 -13.26
C VAL A 180 0.66 -3.69 -12.25
N ASP A 181 -0.01 -4.82 -12.37
CA ASP A 181 -1.13 -5.26 -11.52
C ASP A 181 -0.74 -6.51 -10.73
N SER A 182 -1.21 -6.63 -9.50
CA SER A 182 -1.05 -7.85 -8.70
C SER A 182 -2.16 -8.85 -8.98
N LYS A 183 -1.86 -10.16 -8.81
CA LYS A 183 -2.86 -11.24 -8.86
C LYS A 183 -3.71 -11.34 -7.59
N GLY A 184 -3.47 -10.46 -6.63
CA GLY A 184 -4.17 -10.43 -5.34
C GLY A 184 -3.48 -11.24 -4.25
N LYS A 185 -3.50 -10.74 -3.04
CA LYS A 185 -2.92 -11.39 -1.85
C LYS A 185 -3.77 -11.10 -0.62
N ILE A 186 -3.70 -12.01 0.33
CA ILE A 186 -4.40 -11.88 1.61
C ILE A 186 -3.53 -11.10 2.59
N GLY A 187 -4.15 -10.15 3.28
CA GLY A 187 -3.63 -9.43 4.43
C GLY A 187 -4.61 -9.49 5.59
N PHE A 188 -4.26 -8.81 6.68
CA PHE A 188 -5.06 -8.73 7.89
C PHE A 188 -5.21 -7.27 8.31
N CYS A 189 -6.37 -6.95 8.90
CA CYS A 189 -6.63 -5.64 9.47
C CYS A 189 -7.30 -5.74 10.83
N GLY A 190 -7.17 -4.69 11.62
CA GLY A 190 -7.89 -4.50 12.87
C GLY A 190 -8.02 -3.02 13.19
N GLY A 191 -9.17 -2.64 13.71
CA GLY A 191 -9.47 -1.24 14.02
C GLY A 191 -10.12 -1.06 15.38
N ILE A 192 -9.89 0.12 15.93
CA ILE A 192 -10.54 0.63 17.13
C ILE A 192 -11.08 2.02 16.83
N GLY A 193 -12.28 2.32 17.29
CA GLY A 193 -12.91 3.61 17.02
C GLY A 193 -13.99 3.97 18.02
N LEU A 194 -14.45 5.20 17.89
CA LEU A 194 -15.59 5.73 18.62
C LEU A 194 -16.73 5.96 17.64
N GLU A 195 -17.91 5.47 18.00
CA GLU A 195 -19.15 5.72 17.29
C GLU A 195 -20.03 6.60 18.16
N ILE A 196 -20.33 7.81 17.67
CA ILE A 196 -21.13 8.82 18.35
C ILE A 196 -22.52 8.84 17.68
N LYS A 197 -23.54 8.40 18.40
CA LYS A 197 -24.92 8.39 17.94
C LYS A 197 -25.48 9.83 17.91
N ILE A 198 -25.89 10.27 16.73
CA ILE A 198 -26.55 11.57 16.52
C ILE A 198 -28.05 11.41 16.29
N HIS A 199 -28.47 10.21 15.90
CA HIS A 199 -29.86 9.79 15.71
C HIS A 199 -29.97 8.29 16.01
N PRO A 200 -31.14 7.72 16.35
CA PRO A 200 -31.26 6.26 16.59
C PRO A 200 -30.66 5.38 15.52
N ASN A 201 -30.71 5.80 14.26
CA ASN A 201 -30.23 5.05 13.10
C ASN A 201 -28.93 5.62 12.49
N LEU A 202 -28.39 6.75 13.00
CA LEU A 202 -27.25 7.44 12.39
C LEU A 202 -26.19 7.77 13.44
N SER A 203 -24.94 7.41 13.16
CA SER A 203 -23.79 7.73 13.99
C SER A 203 -22.65 8.29 13.18
N ILE A 204 -21.83 9.15 13.80
CA ILE A 204 -20.51 9.54 13.30
C ILE A 204 -19.49 8.53 13.84
N LEU A 205 -18.52 8.16 13.01
CA LEU A 205 -17.46 7.22 13.34
C LEU A 205 -16.10 7.91 13.23
N LEU A 206 -15.26 7.70 14.23
CA LEU A 206 -13.82 7.99 14.18
C LEU A 206 -13.07 6.69 14.45
N GLU A 207 -12.18 6.26 13.57
CA GLU A 207 -11.51 4.95 13.66
C GLU A 207 -10.03 5.05 13.34
N GLY A 208 -9.20 4.41 14.18
CA GLY A 208 -7.83 4.04 13.87
C GLY A 208 -7.79 2.58 13.40
N ARG A 209 -7.20 2.31 12.24
CA ARG A 209 -7.08 0.95 11.68
C ARG A 209 -5.63 0.62 11.40
N GLY A 210 -5.15 -0.50 11.95
CA GLY A 210 -3.89 -1.13 11.59
C GLY A 210 -4.09 -2.17 10.51
N ARG A 211 -3.10 -2.33 9.62
CA ARG A 211 -3.10 -3.36 8.59
C ARG A 211 -1.74 -3.99 8.42
N TYR A 212 -1.75 -5.25 7.99
CA TYR A 212 -0.57 -6.01 7.62
C TYR A 212 -0.85 -6.77 6.33
N ALA A 213 -0.22 -6.34 5.24
CA ALA A 213 -0.35 -7.01 3.96
C ALA A 213 0.95 -6.85 3.16
N ARG A 214 1.37 -7.97 2.55
CA ARG A 214 2.47 -8.01 1.59
C ARG A 214 1.94 -8.55 0.28
N VAL A 215 2.03 -7.74 -0.76
CA VAL A 215 1.57 -8.05 -2.11
C VAL A 215 2.79 -8.17 -3.01
N ASP A 216 2.87 -9.25 -3.75
CA ASP A 216 3.92 -9.56 -4.72
C ASP A 216 3.29 -10.03 -6.06
N ASP A 217 4.09 -10.63 -6.95
CA ASP A 217 3.63 -11.14 -8.26
C ASP A 217 2.92 -10.08 -9.11
N PHE A 218 3.51 -8.89 -9.17
CA PHE A 218 3.06 -7.85 -10.08
C PHE A 218 3.48 -8.19 -11.50
N GLU A 219 2.54 -8.11 -12.44
CA GLU A 219 2.75 -8.33 -13.88
C GLU A 219 2.18 -7.16 -14.68
N GLY A 220 2.83 -6.81 -15.77
CA GLY A 220 2.37 -5.73 -16.63
C GLY A 220 3.38 -5.29 -17.67
N LYS A 221 3.44 -4.01 -17.94
CA LYS A 221 4.22 -3.41 -19.02
C LYS A 221 5.07 -2.26 -18.54
N GLU A 222 6.21 -2.12 -19.20
CA GLU A 222 7.09 -0.97 -19.09
C GLU A 222 7.36 -0.46 -20.51
N THR A 223 7.10 0.81 -20.76
CA THR A 223 7.25 1.44 -22.07
C THR A 223 8.25 2.57 -21.96
N GLU A 224 9.30 2.50 -22.75
CA GLU A 224 10.28 3.55 -22.95
C GLU A 224 9.94 4.33 -24.21
N THR A 225 9.88 5.64 -24.08
CA THR A 225 9.67 6.59 -25.18
C THR A 225 10.75 7.64 -25.15
N SER A 226 11.25 8.03 -26.30
CA SER A 226 12.29 9.05 -26.40
C SER A 226 12.00 10.05 -27.51
N SER A 227 12.63 11.21 -27.43
CA SER A 227 12.60 12.21 -28.50
C SER A 227 13.34 11.77 -29.77
N SER A 228 14.17 10.73 -29.71
CA SER A 228 15.09 10.32 -30.76
C SER A 228 14.80 8.95 -31.38
N GLY A 229 13.84 8.19 -30.88
CA GLY A 229 13.57 6.84 -31.34
C GLY A 229 12.11 6.40 -31.22
N PRO A 230 11.76 5.23 -31.82
CA PRO A 230 10.46 4.65 -31.65
C PRO A 230 10.29 4.13 -30.21
N PRO A 231 9.05 4.04 -29.70
CA PRO A 231 8.78 3.48 -28.39
C PRO A 231 9.17 1.99 -28.34
N TYR A 232 9.75 1.60 -27.19
CA TYR A 232 10.06 0.19 -26.87
C TYR A 232 9.21 -0.24 -25.66
N THR A 233 8.58 -1.41 -25.74
CA THR A 233 7.76 -1.95 -24.64
C THR A 233 8.26 -3.31 -24.24
N SER A 234 8.49 -3.51 -22.96
CA SER A 234 8.71 -4.80 -22.32
C SER A 234 7.48 -5.20 -21.51
N GLU A 235 7.16 -6.49 -21.49
CA GLU A 235 6.07 -7.07 -20.72
C GLU A 235 6.63 -8.13 -19.78
N GLY A 236 5.99 -8.36 -18.63
CA GLY A 236 6.41 -9.41 -17.72
C GLY A 236 6.15 -9.08 -16.25
N LYS A 237 6.97 -9.67 -15.39
CA LYS A 237 6.90 -9.46 -13.94
C LYS A 237 7.73 -8.25 -13.52
N LEU A 238 7.30 -7.62 -12.43
CA LEU A 238 8.10 -6.62 -11.75
C LEU A 238 9.12 -7.32 -10.87
N TRP A 239 10.39 -7.22 -11.22
CA TRP A 239 11.52 -7.78 -10.49
C TRP A 239 12.17 -6.74 -9.60
N TYR A 240 12.60 -7.19 -8.42
CA TYR A 240 13.51 -6.48 -7.53
C TYR A 240 14.86 -7.20 -7.55
N VAL A 241 15.92 -6.44 -7.65
CA VAL A 241 17.29 -6.97 -7.63
C VAL A 241 18.24 -5.92 -7.07
N LYS A 242 19.26 -6.35 -6.35
CA LYS A 242 20.39 -5.51 -5.95
C LYS A 242 21.52 -5.71 -6.93
N ILE A 243 21.94 -4.63 -7.58
CA ILE A 243 23.11 -4.64 -8.46
C ILE A 243 24.33 -4.25 -7.63
N ASP A 244 25.35 -5.11 -7.63
CA ASP A 244 26.62 -4.86 -6.97
C ASP A 244 27.65 -4.40 -8.00
N PHE A 245 28.03 -3.13 -7.94
CA PHE A 245 29.06 -2.55 -8.79
C PHE A 245 30.47 -2.69 -8.19
N GLY A 246 30.59 -3.37 -7.04
CA GLY A 246 31.86 -3.49 -6.32
C GLY A 246 32.32 -2.18 -5.67
N ALA A 247 33.51 -2.21 -5.06
CA ALA A 247 34.09 -1.00 -4.50
C ALA A 247 34.63 -0.07 -5.61
N PRO A 248 34.43 1.25 -5.52
CA PRO A 248 33.85 2.01 -4.40
C PRO A 248 32.34 2.25 -4.49
N TYR A 249 31.64 1.74 -5.49
CA TYR A 249 30.25 2.10 -5.78
C TYR A 249 29.23 1.41 -4.86
N GLY A 250 29.47 0.14 -4.49
CA GLY A 250 28.58 -0.61 -3.61
C GLY A 250 27.36 -1.23 -4.30
N GLN A 251 26.33 -1.53 -3.50
CA GLN A 251 25.11 -2.22 -3.95
C GLN A 251 23.93 -1.27 -4.00
N PHE A 252 23.15 -1.37 -5.08
CA PHE A 252 21.94 -0.58 -5.29
C PHE A 252 20.74 -1.46 -5.61
N PRO A 253 19.64 -1.35 -4.87
CA PRO A 253 18.40 -1.99 -5.24
C PRO A 253 17.78 -1.30 -6.45
N ILE A 254 17.25 -2.09 -7.39
CA ILE A 254 16.47 -1.58 -8.53
C ILE A 254 15.21 -2.40 -8.72
N ILE A 255 14.24 -1.83 -9.43
CA ILE A 255 13.05 -2.52 -9.92
C ILE A 255 12.95 -2.36 -11.43
N ARG A 256 12.49 -3.43 -12.13
CA ARG A 256 12.27 -3.42 -13.58
C ARG A 256 11.22 -4.43 -13.98
N VAL A 257 10.50 -4.16 -15.07
CA VAL A 257 9.60 -5.14 -15.68
C VAL A 257 10.38 -5.98 -16.69
N ALA A 258 10.32 -7.30 -16.55
CA ALA A 258 10.93 -8.23 -17.49
C ALA A 258 10.17 -9.57 -17.53
N ASP A 259 10.17 -10.24 -18.66
CA ASP A 259 9.57 -11.57 -18.88
C ASP A 259 10.38 -12.68 -18.20
N THR A 260 11.69 -12.49 -18.10
CA THR A 260 12.62 -13.42 -17.46
C THR A 260 13.20 -12.86 -16.17
N PRO A 261 13.51 -13.73 -15.18
CA PRO A 261 14.19 -13.29 -13.97
C PRO A 261 15.59 -12.71 -14.30
N PRO A 262 16.11 -11.81 -13.45
CA PRO A 262 17.48 -11.34 -13.55
C PRO A 262 18.45 -12.53 -13.62
N PRO A 263 19.57 -12.42 -14.36
CA PRO A 263 20.56 -13.49 -14.47
C PRO A 263 21.11 -13.93 -13.11
N VAL A 264 21.46 -15.20 -13.01
CA VAL A 264 22.19 -15.72 -11.84
C VAL A 264 23.67 -15.38 -12.03
N ASP A 265 24.08 -14.23 -11.51
CA ASP A 265 25.42 -13.68 -11.61
C ASP A 265 25.75 -13.01 -10.28
N PRO A 266 27.03 -13.07 -9.78
CA PRO A 266 27.42 -12.38 -8.56
C PRO A 266 27.09 -10.88 -8.51
N MET A 267 26.97 -10.23 -9.67
CA MET A 267 26.56 -8.84 -9.79
C MET A 267 25.07 -8.62 -9.42
N TYR A 268 24.21 -9.64 -9.60
CA TYR A 268 22.77 -9.54 -9.34
C TYR A 268 22.40 -10.32 -8.09
N GLN A 269 22.24 -9.62 -6.97
CA GLN A 269 21.95 -10.21 -5.67
C GLN A 269 20.49 -10.00 -5.30
N ASP A 270 19.92 -10.88 -4.46
CA ASP A 270 18.53 -10.81 -3.94
C ASP A 270 17.48 -10.67 -5.05
N ALA A 271 17.72 -11.35 -6.20
CA ALA A 271 16.79 -11.31 -7.34
C ALA A 271 15.47 -12.04 -6.99
N ARG A 272 14.36 -11.32 -7.02
CA ARG A 272 13.02 -11.83 -6.71
C ARG A 272 11.92 -10.95 -7.31
N THR A 273 10.69 -11.46 -7.33
CA THR A 273 9.54 -10.59 -7.65
C THR A 273 9.41 -9.48 -6.61
N ALA A 274 9.19 -8.25 -7.08
CA ALA A 274 9.08 -7.08 -6.21
C ALA A 274 7.85 -7.18 -5.30
N ARG A 275 7.98 -6.71 -4.07
CA ARG A 275 6.97 -6.74 -3.02
C ARG A 275 6.56 -5.34 -2.64
N MET A 276 5.26 -5.13 -2.61
CA MET A 276 4.64 -3.93 -2.05
C MET A 276 4.12 -4.23 -0.65
N GLU A 277 4.49 -3.42 0.32
CA GLU A 277 4.03 -3.58 1.69
C GLU A 277 3.00 -2.51 2.04
N PHE A 278 1.77 -2.96 2.30
CA PHE A 278 0.67 -2.11 2.79
C PHE A 278 0.60 -2.08 4.32
N ASN A 279 1.71 -2.43 5.00
CA ASN A 279 1.80 -2.37 6.45
C ASN A 279 1.74 -0.92 6.92
N GLY A 280 0.83 -0.62 7.85
CA GLY A 280 0.65 0.73 8.33
C GLY A 280 -0.65 0.95 9.10
N PHE A 281 -0.98 2.23 9.27
CA PHE A 281 -2.16 2.67 10.00
C PHE A 281 -2.99 3.61 9.15
N SER A 282 -4.31 3.63 9.43
CA SER A 282 -5.23 4.62 8.89
C SER A 282 -5.92 5.37 10.01
N ALA A 283 -6.11 6.67 9.80
CA ALA A 283 -7.03 7.48 10.58
C ALA A 283 -8.25 7.80 9.70
N LEU A 284 -9.41 7.33 10.12
CA LEU A 284 -10.63 7.32 9.34
C LEU A 284 -11.74 8.07 10.07
N ALA A 285 -12.53 8.84 9.34
CA ALA A 285 -13.80 9.41 9.78
C ALA A 285 -14.92 8.92 8.86
N GLY A 286 -16.12 8.77 9.39
CA GLY A 286 -17.20 8.23 8.60
C GLY A 286 -18.56 8.33 9.26
N ILE A 287 -19.52 7.67 8.64
CA ILE A 287 -20.89 7.53 9.13
C ILE A 287 -21.29 6.06 9.19
N MET A 288 -22.13 5.74 10.15
CA MET A 288 -22.76 4.44 10.32
C MET A 288 -24.28 4.61 10.31
N ILE A 289 -24.96 3.89 9.44
CA ILE A 289 -26.43 3.86 9.36
C ILE A 289 -26.86 2.45 9.76
N ARG A 290 -27.83 2.32 10.70
CA ARG A 290 -28.37 1.05 11.15
C ARG A 290 -29.87 0.96 10.87
N PHE A 291 -30.33 -0.23 10.46
CA PHE A 291 -31.72 -0.54 10.12
C PHE A 291 -32.23 -1.72 10.94
#